data_b8c3947734b872110ec4e12423d99c59
#
_entry.id   b8c3947734b872110ec4e12423d99c59
#
_cell.length_a   1.000
_cell.length_b   1.000
_cell.length_c   1.000
_cell.angle_alpha   90.00
_cell.angle_beta   90.00
_cell.angle_gamma   90.00
#
_symmetry.space_group_name_H-M   'P 1'
#
loop_
_entity.id
_entity.type
_entity.pdbx_description
1 polymer ?
#
loop_
_entity_poly.entity_id
_entity_poly.type
_entity_poly.pdbx_seq_one_letter_code
_entity_poly.pdbx_strand_id
1 'polypeptide(L)'
;MGQLEYLITTGDLNSLNQLLAQNPALAKNAVSEDVSPLMLSCFYKKPDATSLLLKYLDKIDIFEAAAAGKFDILAYLVYTNPELVHEYNADGFTPLALACYFGQYEAARYLVFKGADVNQPINGNSGIRPIHLAAAQNHLDVVNMLLERNVEVNIQHDTGITPLHYAAKQGNLDMLIALLEDGADVNIPMEDGTTPADLAMNNGHFEIADILS
;
A
#
# COMPACT_ATOMS: atom_id res chain seq x y z
N MET A 1 11.36 6.43 -21.05
CA MET A 1 11.94 6.25 -19.69
C MET A 1 13.13 7.17 -19.55
N GLY A 2 13.10 8.09 -18.60
CA GLY A 2 14.22 9.01 -18.35
C GLY A 2 15.40 8.29 -17.68
N GLN A 3 16.60 8.90 -17.74
CA GLN A 3 17.78 8.30 -17.10
C GLN A 3 17.59 8.06 -15.59
N LEU A 4 17.02 9.02 -14.87
CA LEU A 4 16.74 8.90 -13.43
C LEU A 4 15.80 7.71 -13.13
N GLU A 5 14.70 7.63 -13.87
CA GLU A 5 13.71 6.55 -13.74
C GLU A 5 14.36 5.18 -14.00
N TYR A 6 15.16 5.05 -15.04
CA TYR A 6 15.90 3.83 -15.35
C TYR A 6 16.81 3.40 -14.19
N LEU A 7 17.59 4.33 -13.62
CA LEU A 7 18.51 4.04 -12.51
C LEU A 7 17.78 3.65 -11.23
N ILE A 8 16.63 4.27 -10.94
CA ILE A 8 15.79 3.90 -9.80
C ILE A 8 15.23 2.48 -10.00
N THR A 9 14.62 2.21 -11.15
CA THR A 9 13.93 0.93 -11.41
C THR A 9 14.89 -0.25 -11.48
N THR A 10 16.09 -0.08 -12.04
CA THR A 10 17.13 -1.10 -12.07
C THR A 10 17.85 -1.27 -10.73
N GLY A 11 17.89 -0.21 -9.90
CA GLY A 11 18.59 -0.20 -8.62
C GLY A 11 20.10 0.00 -8.76
N ASP A 12 20.57 0.64 -9.83
CA ASP A 12 21.97 1.03 -9.98
C ASP A 12 22.28 2.24 -9.08
N LEU A 13 22.60 1.95 -7.82
CA LEU A 13 22.85 2.95 -6.79
C LEU A 13 24.08 3.81 -7.07
N ASN A 14 25.12 3.25 -7.69
CA ASN A 14 26.33 3.98 -7.98
C ASN A 14 26.08 5.08 -9.02
N SER A 15 25.48 4.73 -10.13
CA SER A 15 25.12 5.68 -11.19
C SER A 15 24.05 6.66 -10.71
N LEU A 16 23.08 6.20 -9.91
CA LEU A 16 22.07 7.06 -9.30
C LEU A 16 22.68 8.11 -8.38
N ASN A 17 23.61 7.69 -7.50
CA ASN A 17 24.31 8.63 -6.61
C ASN A 17 25.15 9.65 -7.37
N GLN A 18 25.87 9.22 -8.42
CA GLN A 18 26.64 10.13 -9.27
C GLN A 18 25.75 11.15 -9.98
N LEU A 19 24.61 10.71 -10.51
CA LEU A 19 23.65 11.60 -11.18
C LEU A 19 23.05 12.64 -10.21
N LEU A 20 22.66 12.20 -9.01
CA LEU A 20 22.10 13.08 -7.98
C LEU A 20 23.15 14.03 -7.38
N ALA A 21 24.41 13.60 -7.26
CA ALA A 21 25.50 14.46 -6.81
C ALA A 21 25.78 15.59 -7.80
N GLN A 22 25.64 15.32 -9.11
CA GLN A 22 25.80 16.34 -10.16
C GLN A 22 24.61 17.29 -10.25
N ASN A 23 23.40 16.78 -10.01
CA ASN A 23 22.16 17.56 -10.05
C ASN A 23 21.19 17.11 -8.96
N PRO A 24 21.34 17.62 -7.72
CA PRO A 24 20.46 17.28 -6.59
C PRO A 24 18.98 17.60 -6.83
N ALA A 25 18.67 18.58 -7.69
CA ALA A 25 17.29 18.96 -7.99
C ALA A 25 16.48 17.82 -8.64
N LEU A 26 17.15 16.86 -9.28
CA LEU A 26 16.50 15.69 -9.86
C LEU A 26 15.75 14.84 -8.81
N ALA A 27 16.18 14.85 -7.56
CA ALA A 27 15.49 14.12 -6.49
C ALA A 27 14.10 14.70 -6.18
N LYS A 28 13.86 15.97 -6.52
CA LYS A 28 12.60 16.71 -6.24
C LYS A 28 11.65 16.76 -7.42
N ASN A 29 12.16 16.60 -8.63
CA ASN A 29 11.37 16.78 -9.85
C ASN A 29 10.63 15.48 -10.18
N ALA A 30 9.35 15.58 -10.51
CA ALA A 30 8.58 14.44 -11.00
C ALA A 30 9.30 13.74 -12.18
N VAL A 31 9.31 12.42 -12.18
CA VAL A 31 9.92 11.60 -13.24
C VAL A 31 8.95 11.27 -14.35
N SER A 32 7.65 11.18 -14.03
CA SER A 32 6.53 10.97 -14.98
C SER A 32 5.21 11.34 -14.29
N GLU A 33 4.26 11.92 -15.02
CA GLU A 33 2.86 12.16 -14.60
C GLU A 33 2.68 12.45 -13.09
N ASP A 34 3.46 13.42 -12.57
CA ASP A 34 3.46 13.84 -11.15
C ASP A 34 4.02 12.83 -10.12
N VAL A 35 4.61 11.71 -10.55
CA VAL A 35 5.25 10.75 -9.64
C VAL A 35 6.65 11.24 -9.24
N SER A 36 6.87 11.43 -7.94
CA SER A 36 8.21 11.80 -7.44
C SER A 36 9.19 10.62 -7.54
N PRO A 37 10.52 10.89 -7.65
CA PRO A 37 11.53 9.84 -7.63
C PRO A 37 11.46 8.97 -6.38
N LEU A 38 11.09 9.55 -5.24
CA LEU A 38 10.92 8.84 -3.98
C LEU A 38 9.75 7.84 -4.06
N MET A 39 8.58 8.30 -4.50
CA MET A 39 7.42 7.42 -4.72
C MET A 39 7.73 6.32 -5.72
N LEU A 40 8.40 6.65 -6.82
CA LEU A 40 8.82 5.67 -7.81
C LEU A 40 9.68 4.56 -7.18
N SER A 41 10.65 4.93 -6.33
CA SER A 41 11.50 3.95 -5.65
C SER A 41 10.73 3.04 -4.70
N CYS A 42 9.66 3.53 -4.08
CA CYS A 42 8.75 2.74 -3.27
C CYS A 42 7.93 1.76 -4.13
N PHE A 43 7.35 2.20 -5.25
CA PHE A 43 6.59 1.35 -6.18
C PHE A 43 7.43 0.19 -6.73
N TYR A 44 8.68 0.46 -7.08
CA TYR A 44 9.61 -0.57 -7.58
C TYR A 44 10.30 -1.38 -6.47
N LYS A 45 9.89 -1.19 -5.19
CA LYS A 45 10.44 -1.90 -4.02
C LYS A 45 11.97 -1.82 -3.97
N LYS A 46 12.51 -0.59 -4.10
CA LYS A 46 13.96 -0.30 -4.11
C LYS A 46 14.39 0.48 -2.85
N PRO A 47 14.41 -0.16 -1.67
CA PRO A 47 14.65 0.53 -0.39
C PRO A 47 15.99 1.27 -0.32
N ASP A 48 17.04 0.76 -1.00
CA ASP A 48 18.34 1.41 -1.05
C ASP A 48 18.29 2.69 -1.89
N ALA A 49 17.56 2.67 -3.02
CA ALA A 49 17.32 3.88 -3.83
C ALA A 49 16.47 4.88 -3.06
N THR A 50 15.42 4.42 -2.33
CA THR A 50 14.63 5.27 -1.42
C THR A 50 15.53 5.97 -0.40
N SER A 51 16.40 5.19 0.27
CA SER A 51 17.34 5.72 1.28
C SER A 51 18.35 6.70 0.69
N LEU A 52 18.77 6.47 -0.55
CA LEU A 52 19.69 7.37 -1.26
C LEU A 52 18.98 8.69 -1.63
N LEU A 53 17.79 8.63 -2.22
CA LEU A 53 17.01 9.81 -2.61
C LEU A 53 16.71 10.72 -1.42
N LEU A 54 16.39 10.15 -0.26
CA LEU A 54 16.14 10.89 0.97
C LEU A 54 17.33 11.74 1.44
N LYS A 55 18.57 11.41 1.06
CA LYS A 55 19.75 12.24 1.38
C LYS A 55 19.80 13.54 0.58
N TYR A 56 19.09 13.60 -0.54
CA TYR A 56 19.02 14.76 -1.44
C TYR A 56 17.74 15.58 -1.31
N LEU A 57 16.82 15.13 -0.42
CA LEU A 57 15.54 15.79 -0.17
C LEU A 57 15.59 16.54 1.17
N ASP A 58 15.32 17.85 1.14
CA ASP A 58 15.24 18.65 2.37
C ASP A 58 13.90 18.41 3.11
N LYS A 59 12.86 18.09 2.36
CA LYS A 59 11.51 17.84 2.87
C LYS A 59 10.82 16.80 1.99
N ILE A 60 9.99 15.98 2.61
CA ILE A 60 9.03 15.11 1.97
C ILE A 60 7.65 15.41 2.55
N ASP A 61 6.59 15.13 1.79
CA ASP A 61 5.22 15.29 2.26
C ASP A 61 4.75 14.07 3.08
N ILE A 62 3.50 14.12 3.55
CA ILE A 62 2.93 13.06 4.38
C ILE A 62 2.73 11.77 3.58
N PHE A 63 2.42 11.86 2.29
CA PHE A 63 2.20 10.71 1.42
C PHE A 63 3.50 9.98 1.14
N GLU A 64 4.55 10.72 0.84
CA GLU A 64 5.90 10.19 0.68
C GLU A 64 6.45 9.59 1.99
N ALA A 65 6.20 10.27 3.12
CA ALA A 65 6.60 9.76 4.44
C ALA A 65 5.88 8.46 4.80
N ALA A 66 4.58 8.37 4.50
CA ALA A 66 3.78 7.16 4.69
C ALA A 66 4.24 6.02 3.79
N ALA A 67 4.46 6.28 2.49
CA ALA A 67 4.91 5.29 1.52
C ALA A 67 6.31 4.74 1.81
N ALA A 68 7.23 5.63 2.18
CA ALA A 68 8.63 5.27 2.49
C ALA A 68 8.85 4.79 3.93
N GLY A 69 7.80 4.72 4.76
CA GLY A 69 7.89 4.31 6.17
C GLY A 69 8.76 5.23 7.03
N LYS A 70 8.81 6.53 6.71
CA LYS A 70 9.60 7.51 7.47
C LYS A 70 8.83 8.03 8.67
N PHE A 71 8.76 7.17 9.68
CA PHE A 71 7.94 7.37 10.87
C PHE A 71 8.21 8.71 11.57
N ASP A 72 9.46 9.10 11.78
CA ASP A 72 9.80 10.35 12.48
C ASP A 72 9.27 11.58 11.73
N ILE A 73 9.40 11.58 10.40
CA ILE A 73 8.89 12.67 9.55
C ILE A 73 7.36 12.65 9.56
N LEU A 74 6.74 11.49 9.38
CA LEU A 74 5.30 11.32 9.44
C LEU A 74 4.74 11.84 10.76
N ALA A 75 5.32 11.43 11.88
CA ALA A 75 4.89 11.86 13.21
C ALA A 75 5.03 13.37 13.41
N TYR A 76 6.10 13.98 12.92
CA TYR A 76 6.30 15.42 12.97
C TYR A 76 5.24 16.16 12.12
N LEU A 77 4.98 15.71 10.91
CA LEU A 77 3.98 16.32 10.02
C LEU A 77 2.58 16.28 10.64
N VAL A 78 2.17 15.13 11.15
CA VAL A 78 0.88 14.96 11.83
C VAL A 78 0.79 15.78 13.12
N TYR A 79 1.91 15.89 13.88
CA TYR A 79 1.95 16.72 15.08
C TYR A 79 1.75 18.21 14.76
N THR A 80 2.36 18.69 13.67
CA THR A 80 2.26 20.11 13.24
C THR A 80 0.94 20.45 12.55
N ASN A 81 0.35 19.48 11.83
CA ASN A 81 -0.94 19.61 11.17
C ASN A 81 -1.71 18.28 11.26
N PRO A 82 -2.56 18.07 12.28
CA PRO A 82 -3.32 16.83 12.46
C PRO A 82 -4.27 16.49 11.31
N GLU A 83 -4.76 17.47 10.58
CA GLU A 83 -5.72 17.28 9.46
C GLU A 83 -5.11 16.51 8.29
N LEU A 84 -3.77 16.49 8.18
CA LEU A 84 -3.07 15.76 7.13
C LEU A 84 -3.42 14.27 7.08
N VAL A 85 -3.86 13.67 8.18
CA VAL A 85 -4.26 12.25 8.22
C VAL A 85 -5.49 11.93 7.36
N HIS A 86 -6.30 12.96 7.03
CA HIS A 86 -7.53 12.84 6.27
C HIS A 86 -7.40 13.31 4.82
N GLU A 87 -6.26 13.87 4.46
CA GLU A 87 -6.05 14.42 3.11
C GLU A 87 -5.87 13.33 2.06
N TYR A 88 -6.17 13.71 0.81
CA TYR A 88 -5.92 12.91 -0.37
C TYR A 88 -4.79 13.51 -1.20
N ASN A 89 -3.92 12.66 -1.75
CA ASN A 89 -2.99 13.10 -2.79
C ASN A 89 -3.70 13.26 -4.15
N ALA A 90 -2.96 13.68 -5.17
CA ALA A 90 -3.50 13.86 -6.52
C ALA A 90 -4.10 12.58 -7.13
N ASP A 91 -3.59 11.42 -6.75
CA ASP A 91 -4.06 10.11 -7.21
C ASP A 91 -5.25 9.57 -6.37
N GLY A 92 -5.69 10.32 -5.35
CA GLY A 92 -6.81 9.96 -4.49
C GLY A 92 -6.45 9.01 -3.34
N PHE A 93 -5.19 8.82 -3.00
CA PHE A 93 -4.78 8.02 -1.84
C PHE A 93 -4.71 8.86 -0.58
N THR A 94 -5.18 8.29 0.54
CA THR A 94 -4.88 8.81 1.87
C THR A 94 -3.48 8.36 2.33
N PRO A 95 -2.86 9.04 3.32
CA PRO A 95 -1.60 8.56 3.92
C PRO A 95 -1.71 7.13 4.44
N LEU A 96 -2.86 6.77 5.06
CA LEU A 96 -3.12 5.40 5.54
C LEU A 96 -3.17 4.40 4.38
N ALA A 97 -3.84 4.73 3.29
CA ALA A 97 -3.92 3.87 2.11
C ALA A 97 -2.54 3.56 1.54
N LEU A 98 -1.66 4.57 1.45
CA LEU A 98 -0.27 4.38 0.99
C LEU A 98 0.55 3.55 1.99
N ALA A 99 0.44 3.81 3.29
CA ALA A 99 1.12 3.00 4.30
C ALA A 99 0.70 1.53 4.21
N CYS A 100 -0.59 1.25 3.99
CA CYS A 100 -1.12 -0.10 3.79
C CYS A 100 -0.63 -0.74 2.49
N TYR A 101 -0.60 0.02 1.38
CA TYR A 101 -0.12 -0.48 0.10
C TYR A 101 1.36 -0.87 0.14
N PHE A 102 2.19 -0.08 0.83
CA PHE A 102 3.62 -0.33 0.94
C PHE A 102 4.04 -1.17 2.16
N GLY A 103 3.08 -1.66 2.96
CA GLY A 103 3.34 -2.50 4.12
C GLY A 103 4.07 -1.79 5.26
N GLN A 104 3.86 -0.49 5.40
CA GLN A 104 4.52 0.32 6.42
C GLN A 104 3.75 0.26 7.74
N TYR A 105 3.89 -0.85 8.45
CA TYR A 105 3.11 -1.18 9.66
C TYR A 105 3.11 -0.06 10.70
N GLU A 106 4.29 0.47 11.09
CA GLU A 106 4.38 1.52 12.12
C GLU A 106 3.72 2.83 11.68
N ALA A 107 3.85 3.18 10.39
CA ALA A 107 3.19 4.34 9.82
C ALA A 107 1.66 4.15 9.81
N ALA A 108 1.17 3.00 9.33
CA ALA A 108 -0.25 2.68 9.30
C ALA A 108 -0.86 2.70 10.72
N ARG A 109 -0.23 2.02 11.68
CA ARG A 109 -0.66 1.98 13.08
C ARG A 109 -0.74 3.37 13.71
N TYR A 110 0.26 4.20 13.45
CA TYR A 110 0.29 5.58 13.96
C TYR A 110 -0.82 6.45 13.35
N LEU A 111 -1.03 6.36 12.02
CA LEU A 111 -2.08 7.11 11.33
C LEU A 111 -3.47 6.73 11.86
N VAL A 112 -3.74 5.43 12.08
CA VAL A 112 -4.99 4.96 12.69
C VAL A 112 -5.12 5.48 14.12
N PHE A 113 -4.06 5.45 14.93
CA PHE A 113 -4.05 6.04 16.28
C PHE A 113 -4.35 7.54 16.25
N LYS A 114 -3.98 8.25 15.19
CA LYS A 114 -4.24 9.69 14.99
C LYS A 114 -5.59 9.98 14.35
N GLY A 115 -6.42 8.99 14.13
CA GLY A 115 -7.80 9.14 13.67
C GLY A 115 -8.01 8.94 12.17
N ALA A 116 -7.02 8.40 11.45
CA ALA A 116 -7.27 7.99 10.07
C ALA A 116 -8.35 6.92 10.03
N ASP A 117 -9.33 7.07 9.13
CA ASP A 117 -10.42 6.12 8.96
C ASP A 117 -9.93 4.88 8.20
N VAL A 118 -9.99 3.72 8.87
CA VAL A 118 -9.57 2.42 8.29
C VAL A 118 -10.46 1.98 7.12
N ASN A 119 -11.68 2.52 7.04
CA ASN A 119 -12.64 2.24 5.99
C ASN A 119 -12.72 3.31 4.89
N GLN A 120 -11.89 4.36 4.98
CA GLN A 120 -11.87 5.44 4.00
C GLN A 120 -11.45 4.91 2.62
N PRO A 121 -12.32 4.97 1.59
CA PRO A 121 -11.95 4.57 0.25
C PRO A 121 -10.90 5.52 -0.33
N ILE A 122 -10.07 5.04 -1.26
CA ILE A 122 -9.30 5.95 -2.11
C ILE A 122 -10.28 6.79 -2.94
N ASN A 123 -9.91 8.04 -3.21
CA ASN A 123 -10.77 8.93 -3.99
C ASN A 123 -10.89 8.39 -5.43
N GLY A 124 -12.12 8.43 -5.96
CA GLY A 124 -12.46 7.78 -7.22
C GLY A 124 -13.55 6.72 -6.98
N ASN A 125 -14.10 6.17 -8.05
CA ASN A 125 -15.23 5.25 -7.96
C ASN A 125 -14.84 3.78 -7.75
N SER A 126 -13.59 3.50 -7.35
CA SER A 126 -13.11 2.11 -7.28
C SER A 126 -13.56 1.33 -6.06
N GLY A 127 -14.05 2.00 -5.01
CA GLY A 127 -14.40 1.35 -3.74
C GLY A 127 -13.22 0.71 -2.99
N ILE A 128 -11.99 0.88 -3.49
CA ILE A 128 -10.78 0.32 -2.87
C ILE A 128 -10.53 0.99 -1.52
N ARG A 129 -10.27 0.19 -0.48
CA ARG A 129 -9.98 0.64 0.88
C ARG A 129 -8.61 0.15 1.35
N PRO A 130 -8.07 0.69 2.47
CA PRO A 130 -6.76 0.30 3.00
C PRO A 130 -6.55 -1.21 3.12
N ILE A 131 -7.57 -1.96 3.56
CA ILE A 131 -7.48 -3.42 3.72
C ILE A 131 -7.31 -4.15 2.37
N HIS A 132 -7.95 -3.67 1.29
CA HIS A 132 -7.74 -4.24 -0.05
C HIS A 132 -6.29 -4.08 -0.50
N LEU A 133 -5.71 -2.89 -0.24
CA LEU A 133 -4.33 -2.59 -0.61
C LEU A 133 -3.33 -3.45 0.16
N ALA A 134 -3.52 -3.59 1.48
CA ALA A 134 -2.69 -4.44 2.31
C ALA A 134 -2.78 -5.92 1.89
N ALA A 135 -4.00 -6.41 1.66
CA ALA A 135 -4.23 -7.79 1.23
C ALA A 135 -3.66 -8.06 -0.18
N ALA A 136 -3.88 -7.16 -1.14
CA ALA A 136 -3.36 -7.28 -2.50
C ALA A 136 -1.82 -7.32 -2.55
N GLN A 137 -1.15 -6.61 -1.64
CA GLN A 137 0.32 -6.58 -1.53
C GLN A 137 0.89 -7.63 -0.55
N ASN A 138 0.01 -8.46 0.04
CA ASN A 138 0.38 -9.56 0.93
C ASN A 138 1.01 -9.11 2.27
N HIS A 139 0.58 -7.97 2.81
CA HIS A 139 1.05 -7.42 4.08
C HIS A 139 0.18 -7.90 5.25
N LEU A 140 0.43 -9.13 5.71
CA LEU A 140 -0.35 -9.77 6.77
C LEU A 140 -0.37 -8.97 8.09
N ASP A 141 0.75 -8.43 8.49
CA ASP A 141 0.89 -7.61 9.71
C ASP A 141 -0.01 -6.37 9.67
N VAL A 142 -0.09 -5.70 8.51
CA VAL A 142 -0.98 -4.56 8.29
C VAL A 142 -2.44 -5.00 8.27
N VAL A 143 -2.76 -6.13 7.61
CA VAL A 143 -4.13 -6.68 7.61
C VAL A 143 -4.57 -6.96 9.05
N ASN A 144 -3.78 -7.66 9.86
CA ASN A 144 -4.09 -7.95 11.25
C ASN A 144 -4.35 -6.67 12.06
N MET A 145 -3.50 -5.65 11.89
CA MET A 145 -3.68 -4.37 12.56
C MET A 145 -5.00 -3.69 12.18
N LEU A 146 -5.42 -3.78 10.91
CA LEU A 146 -6.69 -3.22 10.45
C LEU A 146 -7.89 -4.00 11.01
N LEU A 147 -7.83 -5.34 11.07
CA LEU A 147 -8.86 -6.20 11.66
C LEU A 147 -9.11 -5.86 13.12
N GLU A 148 -8.07 -5.57 13.91
CA GLU A 148 -8.20 -5.10 15.30
C GLU A 148 -8.94 -3.76 15.46
N ARG A 149 -9.27 -3.07 14.36
CA ARG A 149 -9.83 -1.69 14.33
C ARG A 149 -11.20 -1.58 13.68
N ASN A 150 -11.99 -2.66 13.69
CA ASN A 150 -13.35 -2.71 13.13
C ASN A 150 -13.39 -2.36 11.63
N VAL A 151 -12.43 -2.84 10.86
CA VAL A 151 -12.47 -2.71 9.41
C VAL A 151 -13.62 -3.54 8.82
N GLU A 152 -14.23 -3.06 7.76
CA GLU A 152 -15.28 -3.79 7.03
C GLU A 152 -14.65 -4.93 6.21
N VAL A 153 -14.59 -6.14 6.79
CA VAL A 153 -13.86 -7.30 6.20
C VAL A 153 -14.49 -7.80 4.90
N ASN A 154 -15.82 -7.65 4.72
CA ASN A 154 -16.56 -8.14 3.55
C ASN A 154 -16.79 -7.09 2.46
N ILE A 155 -16.09 -5.98 2.57
CA ILE A 155 -16.23 -4.90 1.59
C ILE A 155 -15.72 -5.33 0.22
N GLN A 156 -16.48 -5.00 -0.81
CA GLN A 156 -16.12 -5.21 -2.21
C GLN A 156 -15.68 -3.91 -2.86
N HIS A 157 -14.69 -3.97 -3.73
CA HIS A 157 -14.39 -2.89 -4.66
C HIS A 157 -15.06 -3.12 -6.03
N ASP A 158 -14.85 -2.26 -7.02
CA ASP A 158 -15.61 -2.20 -8.29
C ASP A 158 -15.79 -3.52 -9.03
N THR A 159 -14.82 -4.42 -8.96
CA THR A 159 -14.91 -5.74 -9.63
C THR A 159 -15.46 -6.83 -8.72
N GLY A 160 -15.97 -6.46 -7.53
CA GLY A 160 -16.52 -7.40 -6.56
C GLY A 160 -15.47 -8.10 -5.70
N ILE A 161 -14.20 -7.72 -5.78
CA ILE A 161 -13.12 -8.35 -5.00
C ILE A 161 -13.20 -7.91 -3.53
N THR A 162 -13.17 -8.88 -2.61
CA THR A 162 -12.99 -8.68 -1.17
C THR A 162 -11.53 -8.95 -0.76
N PRO A 163 -11.10 -8.58 0.46
CA PRO A 163 -9.79 -8.98 1.00
C PRO A 163 -9.55 -10.49 0.96
N LEU A 164 -10.60 -11.30 1.20
CA LEU A 164 -10.52 -12.77 1.16
C LEU A 164 -10.16 -13.31 -0.23
N HIS A 165 -10.64 -12.67 -1.29
CA HIS A 165 -10.26 -13.01 -2.67
C HIS A 165 -8.75 -12.85 -2.91
N TYR A 166 -8.13 -11.80 -2.36
CA TYR A 166 -6.68 -11.60 -2.47
C TYR A 166 -5.91 -12.68 -1.73
N ALA A 167 -6.31 -13.01 -0.49
CA ALA A 167 -5.67 -14.07 0.29
C ALA A 167 -5.75 -15.43 -0.42
N ALA A 168 -6.92 -15.77 -0.96
CA ALA A 168 -7.18 -17.00 -1.71
C ALA A 168 -6.34 -17.08 -2.99
N LYS A 169 -6.33 -16.00 -3.78
CA LYS A 169 -5.54 -15.89 -5.02
C LYS A 169 -4.04 -16.07 -4.79
N GLN A 170 -3.52 -15.57 -3.66
CA GLN A 170 -2.09 -15.59 -3.34
C GLN A 170 -1.66 -16.85 -2.60
N GLY A 171 -2.60 -17.66 -2.17
CA GLY A 171 -2.29 -18.85 -1.38
C GLY A 171 -1.81 -18.53 0.05
N ASN A 172 -2.15 -17.37 0.58
CA ASN A 172 -1.74 -16.96 1.92
C ASN A 172 -2.70 -17.50 2.97
N LEU A 173 -2.38 -18.68 3.52
CA LEU A 173 -3.20 -19.35 4.51
C LEU A 173 -3.34 -18.53 5.81
N ASP A 174 -2.28 -17.90 6.29
CA ASP A 174 -2.31 -17.12 7.53
C ASP A 174 -3.23 -15.90 7.39
N MET A 175 -3.17 -15.20 6.25
CA MET A 175 -4.08 -14.09 5.97
C MET A 175 -5.53 -14.57 5.80
N LEU A 176 -5.73 -15.70 5.15
CA LEU A 176 -7.04 -16.32 4.98
C LEU A 176 -7.67 -16.62 6.35
N ILE A 177 -6.92 -17.28 7.25
CA ILE A 177 -7.39 -17.59 8.60
C ILE A 177 -7.76 -16.33 9.35
N ALA A 178 -6.89 -15.30 9.35
CA ALA A 178 -7.16 -14.04 10.04
C ALA A 178 -8.45 -13.37 9.54
N LEU A 179 -8.67 -13.34 8.21
CA LEU A 179 -9.89 -12.77 7.63
C LEU A 179 -11.14 -13.59 8.00
N LEU A 180 -11.05 -14.93 8.00
CA LEU A 180 -12.17 -15.80 8.38
C LEU A 180 -12.51 -15.67 9.87
N GLU A 181 -11.53 -15.56 10.75
CA GLU A 181 -11.73 -15.32 12.18
C GLU A 181 -12.44 -14.00 12.46
N ASP A 182 -12.23 -12.99 11.60
CA ASP A 182 -12.90 -11.68 11.66
C ASP A 182 -14.23 -11.64 10.87
N GLY A 183 -14.71 -12.79 10.39
CA GLY A 183 -16.02 -12.95 9.77
C GLY A 183 -16.08 -12.70 8.26
N ALA A 184 -14.97 -12.95 7.54
CA ALA A 184 -15.00 -12.91 6.07
C ALA A 184 -15.94 -14.01 5.53
N ASP A 185 -16.84 -13.61 4.62
CA ASP A 185 -17.81 -14.52 3.98
C ASP A 185 -17.20 -15.15 2.73
N VAL A 186 -17.07 -16.46 2.75
CA VAL A 186 -16.48 -17.27 1.66
C VAL A 186 -17.35 -17.30 0.39
N ASN A 187 -18.63 -16.92 0.51
CA ASN A 187 -19.63 -17.04 -0.56
C ASN A 187 -19.81 -15.75 -1.37
N ILE A 188 -19.16 -14.65 -1.00
CA ILE A 188 -19.27 -13.41 -1.76
C ILE A 188 -18.57 -13.59 -3.12
N PRO A 189 -19.29 -13.50 -4.26
CA PRO A 189 -18.67 -13.63 -5.56
C PRO A 189 -18.16 -12.28 -6.07
N MET A 190 -17.19 -12.31 -6.96
CA MET A 190 -16.85 -11.19 -7.84
C MET A 190 -17.98 -10.90 -8.84
N GLU A 191 -17.89 -9.79 -9.59
CA GLU A 191 -18.90 -9.44 -10.62
C GLU A 191 -19.10 -10.51 -11.70
N ASP A 192 -18.06 -11.28 -12.01
CA ASP A 192 -18.11 -12.39 -12.98
C ASP A 192 -18.60 -13.72 -12.39
N GLY A 193 -18.98 -13.71 -11.10
CA GLY A 193 -19.42 -14.88 -10.37
C GLY A 193 -18.29 -15.70 -9.72
N THR A 194 -17.02 -15.30 -9.89
CA THR A 194 -15.87 -16.00 -9.31
C THR A 194 -15.85 -15.87 -7.79
N THR A 195 -15.77 -16.98 -7.07
CA THR A 195 -15.65 -17.01 -5.60
C THR A 195 -14.19 -17.02 -5.15
N PRO A 196 -13.90 -16.74 -3.85
CA PRO A 196 -12.55 -16.94 -3.31
C PRO A 196 -12.03 -18.38 -3.51
N ALA A 197 -12.90 -19.40 -3.39
CA ALA A 197 -12.54 -20.81 -3.65
C ALA A 197 -12.12 -21.03 -5.11
N ASP A 198 -12.86 -20.45 -6.06
CA ASP A 198 -12.51 -20.53 -7.49
C ASP A 198 -11.15 -19.89 -7.78
N LEU A 199 -10.85 -18.72 -7.16
CA LEU A 199 -9.56 -18.07 -7.29
C LEU A 199 -8.42 -18.93 -6.74
N ALA A 200 -8.60 -19.55 -5.58
CA ALA A 200 -7.63 -20.47 -5.01
C ALA A 200 -7.39 -21.65 -5.95
N MET A 201 -8.45 -22.30 -6.43
CA MET A 201 -8.38 -23.41 -7.37
C MET A 201 -7.64 -23.03 -8.66
N ASN A 202 -8.00 -21.91 -9.28
CA ASN A 202 -7.42 -21.45 -10.54
C ASN A 202 -5.94 -21.05 -10.42
N ASN A 203 -5.47 -20.74 -9.20
CA ASN A 203 -4.08 -20.40 -8.92
C ASN A 203 -3.29 -21.58 -8.31
N GLY A 204 -3.89 -22.78 -8.21
CA GLY A 204 -3.22 -24.00 -7.75
C GLY A 204 -3.13 -24.13 -6.23
N HIS A 205 -3.89 -23.36 -5.47
CA HIS A 205 -3.95 -23.40 -4.01
C HIS A 205 -5.08 -24.31 -3.53
N PHE A 206 -4.96 -25.61 -3.85
CA PHE A 206 -6.04 -26.60 -3.66
C PHE A 206 -6.46 -26.75 -2.20
N GLU A 207 -5.52 -26.71 -1.25
CA GLU A 207 -5.84 -26.78 0.18
C GLU A 207 -6.71 -25.60 0.63
N ILE A 208 -6.41 -24.39 0.15
CA ILE A 208 -7.23 -23.19 0.42
C ILE A 208 -8.59 -23.32 -0.26
N ALA A 209 -8.67 -23.83 -1.48
CA ALA A 209 -9.94 -24.03 -2.16
C ALA A 209 -10.83 -25.02 -1.38
N ASP A 210 -10.26 -26.09 -0.83
CA ASP A 210 -10.98 -27.07 -0.01
C ASP A 210 -11.49 -26.45 1.33
N ILE A 211 -10.73 -25.53 1.94
CA ILE A 211 -11.13 -24.82 3.16
C ILE A 211 -12.33 -23.87 2.88
N LEU A 212 -12.37 -23.27 1.68
CA LEU A 212 -13.36 -22.28 1.29
C LEU A 212 -14.62 -22.88 0.64
N SER A 213 -14.72 -24.22 0.49
CA SER A 213 -15.80 -24.91 -0.25
C SER A 213 -17.01 -25.26 0.62
#